data_67cdba39805e653fd465d1c622746064
#
_entry.id   67cdba39805e653fd465d1c622746064
#
_cell.length_a   1.000
_cell.length_b   1.000
_cell.length_c   1.000
_cell.angle_alpha   90.00
_cell.angle_beta   90.00
_cell.angle_gamma   90.00
#
_symmetry.space_group_name_H-M   'P 1'
#
loop_
_entity.id
_entity.type
_entity.pdbx_description
1 polymer ?
#
loop_
_entity_poly.entity_id
_entity_poly.type
_entity_poly.pdbx_seq_one_letter_code
_entity_poly.pdbx_strand_id
1 'polypeptide(L)'
;ILSFCWLILTNTASAQPENTAIAAGTKLYKERKFDKAIEAYQVALTQNPKNAVARYNLAAALFRNSKLEEAEKKFEESWQQTRDNAWKQKATYNNGVSLTKQNKLEESIAAYKKALQMNPSDEETRFNLQKALEELRKKNKQPDKKNQQQKKDKKPEPQKQPPANKRMI
;
A
#
# COMPACT_ATOMS: atom_id res chain seq x y z
N ILE A 1 -59.77 38.42 3.66
CA ILE A 1 -58.47 38.57 4.29
C ILE A 1 -57.78 37.20 4.17
N LEU A 2 -56.99 37.01 3.10
CA LEU A 2 -56.22 35.80 2.85
C LEU A 2 -54.82 35.98 3.47
N SER A 3 -54.57 35.31 4.59
CA SER A 3 -53.28 35.31 5.29
C SER A 3 -52.34 34.31 4.57
N PHE A 4 -51.38 34.83 3.79
CA PHE A 4 -50.36 34.07 3.12
C PHE A 4 -49.26 33.70 4.18
N CYS A 5 -49.34 32.48 4.72
CA CYS A 5 -48.32 31.97 5.60
C CYS A 5 -47.09 31.56 4.73
N TRP A 6 -46.07 32.41 4.71
CA TRP A 6 -44.81 32.16 4.02
C TRP A 6 -43.97 31.20 4.88
N LEU A 7 -44.03 29.91 4.55
CA LEU A 7 -43.14 28.90 5.11
C LEU A 7 -41.72 29.19 4.61
N ILE A 8 -40.92 29.86 5.44
CA ILE A 8 -39.49 29.96 5.26
C ILE A 8 -38.91 28.56 5.52
N LEU A 9 -38.70 27.76 4.46
CA LEU A 9 -37.84 26.59 4.54
C LEU A 9 -36.41 27.09 4.79
N THR A 10 -35.99 27.12 6.04
CA THR A 10 -34.60 27.25 6.40
C THR A 10 -33.91 25.97 5.97
N ASN A 11 -33.29 26.01 4.78
CA ASN A 11 -32.40 24.98 4.32
C ASN A 11 -31.12 25.06 5.17
N THR A 12 -31.16 24.46 6.36
CA THR A 12 -29.96 24.20 7.13
C THR A 12 -29.20 23.16 6.34
N ALA A 13 -28.17 23.59 5.60
CA ALA A 13 -27.17 22.69 5.03
C ALA A 13 -26.59 21.89 6.20
N SER A 14 -27.21 20.76 6.52
CA SER A 14 -26.70 19.83 7.50
C SER A 14 -25.33 19.39 7.00
N ALA A 15 -24.27 19.80 7.69
CA ALA A 15 -22.91 19.30 7.41
C ALA A 15 -22.99 17.78 7.44
N GLN A 16 -22.61 17.14 6.32
CA GLN A 16 -22.65 15.69 6.23
C GLN A 16 -21.81 15.11 7.39
N PRO A 17 -22.39 14.26 8.24
CA PRO A 17 -21.72 13.81 9.46
C PRO A 17 -20.38 13.13 9.21
N GLU A 18 -20.23 12.45 8.06
CA GLU A 18 -18.94 11.87 7.65
C GLU A 18 -17.85 12.94 7.42
N ASN A 19 -18.21 14.14 6.97
CA ASN A 19 -17.25 15.23 6.77
C ASN A 19 -16.68 15.73 8.09
N THR A 20 -17.50 15.75 9.15
CA THR A 20 -17.06 16.07 10.52
C THR A 20 -16.06 15.03 11.03
N ALA A 21 -16.35 13.74 10.82
CA ALA A 21 -15.46 12.66 11.21
C ALA A 21 -14.15 12.67 10.40
N ILE A 22 -14.21 12.98 9.10
CA ILE A 22 -13.00 13.15 8.24
C ILE A 22 -12.17 14.32 8.75
N ALA A 23 -12.76 15.45 9.07
CA ALA A 23 -12.05 16.62 9.59
C ALA A 23 -11.36 16.33 10.93
N ALA A 24 -12.06 15.66 11.85
CA ALA A 24 -11.50 15.20 13.12
C ALA A 24 -10.30 14.25 12.90
N GLY A 25 -10.45 13.26 12.04
CA GLY A 25 -9.38 12.32 11.68
C GLY A 25 -8.17 13.04 11.07
N THR A 26 -8.41 14.02 10.20
CA THR A 26 -7.36 14.82 9.57
C THR A 26 -6.58 15.65 10.59
N LYS A 27 -7.27 16.24 11.57
CA LYS A 27 -6.62 16.94 12.69
C LYS A 27 -5.73 15.99 13.49
N LEU A 28 -6.27 14.84 13.89
CA LEU A 28 -5.52 13.81 14.65
C LEU A 28 -4.32 13.27 13.87
N TYR A 29 -4.45 13.08 12.54
CA TYR A 29 -3.35 12.69 11.67
C TYR A 29 -2.21 13.72 11.65
N LYS A 30 -2.54 15.01 11.54
CA LYS A 30 -1.57 16.11 11.62
C LYS A 30 -0.86 16.15 12.97
N GLU A 31 -1.57 15.83 14.06
CA GLU A 31 -1.01 15.70 15.41
C GLU A 31 -0.24 14.40 15.63
N ARG A 32 -0.07 13.56 14.58
CA ARG A 32 0.59 12.25 14.61
C ARG A 32 -0.08 11.22 15.54
N LYS A 33 -1.32 11.44 15.92
CA LYS A 33 -2.15 10.52 16.72
C LYS A 33 -2.85 9.52 15.79
N PHE A 34 -2.04 8.66 15.16
CA PHE A 34 -2.50 7.83 14.03
C PHE A 34 -3.57 6.82 14.42
N ASP A 35 -3.52 6.21 15.62
CA ASP A 35 -4.56 5.29 16.08
C ASP A 35 -5.92 6.00 16.18
N LYS A 36 -5.97 7.19 16.81
CA LYS A 36 -7.20 7.98 16.90
C LYS A 36 -7.68 8.49 15.54
N ALA A 37 -6.76 8.80 14.62
CA ALA A 37 -7.11 9.17 13.25
C ALA A 37 -7.77 8.00 12.51
N ILE A 38 -7.26 6.77 12.68
CA ILE A 38 -7.85 5.54 12.14
C ILE A 38 -9.29 5.39 12.60
N GLU A 39 -9.54 5.50 13.92
CA GLU A 39 -10.89 5.42 14.51
C GLU A 39 -11.84 6.45 13.90
N ALA A 40 -11.40 7.72 13.81
CA ALA A 40 -12.21 8.79 13.23
C ALA A 40 -12.55 8.54 11.76
N TYR A 41 -11.61 8.06 10.95
CA TYR A 41 -11.88 7.72 9.56
C TYR A 41 -12.77 6.47 9.42
N GLN A 42 -12.68 5.52 10.33
CA GLN A 42 -13.61 4.39 10.39
C GLN A 42 -15.04 4.86 10.69
N VAL A 43 -15.23 5.79 11.63
CA VAL A 43 -16.54 6.44 11.89
C VAL A 43 -17.07 7.11 10.62
N ALA A 44 -16.23 7.84 9.87
CA ALA A 44 -16.66 8.42 8.60
C ALA A 44 -17.16 7.36 7.61
N LEU A 45 -16.49 6.21 7.57
CA LEU A 45 -16.86 5.10 6.67
C LEU A 45 -18.09 4.32 7.14
N THR A 46 -18.44 4.32 8.43
CA THR A 46 -19.73 3.78 8.88
C THR A 46 -20.89 4.68 8.44
N GLN A 47 -20.68 5.99 8.37
CA GLN A 47 -21.68 6.96 7.91
C GLN A 47 -21.80 6.99 6.38
N ASN A 48 -20.67 6.88 5.67
CA ASN A 48 -20.64 6.80 4.21
C ASN A 48 -19.60 5.76 3.74
N PRO A 49 -20.02 4.49 3.57
CA PRO A 49 -19.11 3.40 3.18
C PRO A 49 -18.44 3.57 1.80
N LYS A 50 -19.01 4.44 0.94
CA LYS A 50 -18.47 4.70 -0.41
C LYS A 50 -17.57 5.92 -0.48
N ASN A 51 -17.30 6.61 0.64
CA ASN A 51 -16.46 7.79 0.64
C ASN A 51 -14.99 7.42 0.37
N ALA A 52 -14.53 7.64 -0.86
CA ALA A 52 -13.18 7.32 -1.31
C ALA A 52 -12.11 8.15 -0.58
N VAL A 53 -12.43 9.40 -0.22
CA VAL A 53 -11.51 10.30 0.52
C VAL A 53 -11.29 9.78 1.94
N ALA A 54 -12.37 9.40 2.65
CA ALA A 54 -12.26 8.81 3.98
C ALA A 54 -11.43 7.53 3.95
N ARG A 55 -11.62 6.68 2.94
CA ARG A 55 -10.88 5.43 2.77
C ARG A 55 -9.40 5.67 2.48
N TYR A 56 -9.11 6.63 1.61
CA TYR A 56 -7.73 7.05 1.34
C TYR A 56 -7.04 7.58 2.61
N ASN A 57 -7.73 8.43 3.37
CA ASN A 57 -7.19 8.98 4.61
C ASN A 57 -6.99 7.90 5.69
N LEU A 58 -7.90 6.93 5.77
CA LEU A 58 -7.73 5.74 6.60
C LEU A 58 -6.47 4.95 6.19
N ALA A 59 -6.29 4.71 4.89
CA ALA A 59 -5.10 4.03 4.37
C ALA A 59 -3.81 4.78 4.73
N ALA A 60 -3.81 6.10 4.58
CA ALA A 60 -2.66 6.93 4.95
C ALA A 60 -2.35 6.87 6.46
N ALA A 61 -3.39 6.85 7.32
CA ALA A 61 -3.22 6.72 8.75
C ALA A 61 -2.68 5.32 9.15
N LEU A 62 -3.21 4.27 8.56
CA LEU A 62 -2.72 2.89 8.72
C LEU A 62 -1.24 2.77 8.31
N PHE A 63 -0.87 3.35 7.16
CA PHE A 63 0.50 3.38 6.69
C PHE A 63 1.45 4.08 7.67
N ARG A 64 1.03 5.23 8.21
CA ARG A 64 1.83 5.97 9.21
C ARG A 64 1.90 5.24 10.54
N ASN A 65 0.93 4.39 10.84
CA ASN A 65 0.88 3.51 12.02
C ASN A 65 1.57 2.15 11.77
N SER A 66 2.31 2.00 10.68
CA SER A 66 3.03 0.78 10.29
C SER A 66 2.15 -0.46 10.03
N LYS A 67 0.84 -0.27 9.85
CA LYS A 67 -0.10 -1.33 9.45
C LYS A 67 -0.14 -1.42 7.92
N LEU A 68 0.96 -1.90 7.34
CA LEU A 68 1.23 -1.75 5.91
C LEU A 68 0.29 -2.57 5.02
N GLU A 69 -0.06 -3.80 5.41
CA GLU A 69 -0.96 -4.68 4.66
C GLU A 69 -2.39 -4.14 4.66
N GLU A 70 -2.84 -3.60 5.81
CA GLU A 70 -4.15 -2.96 5.90
C GLU A 70 -4.19 -1.67 5.06
N ALA A 71 -3.10 -0.89 5.07
CA ALA A 71 -2.97 0.32 4.27
C ALA A 71 -3.06 0.01 2.77
N GLU A 72 -2.30 -0.98 2.30
CA GLU A 72 -2.33 -1.48 0.93
C GLU A 72 -3.77 -1.77 0.47
N LYS A 73 -4.49 -2.59 1.25
CA LYS A 73 -5.88 -2.92 0.96
C LYS A 73 -6.78 -1.69 0.89
N LYS A 74 -6.64 -0.73 1.83
CA LYS A 74 -7.46 0.48 1.85
C LYS A 74 -7.12 1.46 0.73
N PHE A 75 -5.86 1.54 0.27
CA PHE A 75 -5.51 2.30 -0.93
C PHE A 75 -6.14 1.71 -2.19
N GLU A 76 -6.11 0.38 -2.36
CA GLU A 76 -6.76 -0.29 -3.50
C GLU A 76 -8.28 -0.10 -3.47
N GLU A 77 -8.93 -0.27 -2.31
CA GLU A 77 -10.36 0.01 -2.15
C GLU A 77 -10.72 1.47 -2.46
N SER A 78 -9.85 2.43 -2.08
CA SER A 78 -10.04 3.86 -2.40
C SER A 78 -9.97 4.09 -3.91
N TRP A 79 -9.02 3.47 -4.59
CA TRP A 79 -8.91 3.53 -6.05
C TRP A 79 -10.17 3.00 -6.75
N GLN A 80 -10.75 1.90 -6.27
CA GLN A 80 -11.96 1.30 -6.83
C GLN A 80 -13.20 2.16 -6.62
N GLN A 81 -13.29 2.90 -5.50
CA GLN A 81 -14.46 3.71 -5.12
C GLN A 81 -14.50 5.09 -5.78
N THR A 82 -13.41 5.59 -6.33
CA THR A 82 -13.37 6.91 -6.96
C THR A 82 -13.40 6.83 -8.49
N ARG A 83 -14.03 7.83 -9.13
CA ARG A 83 -13.92 8.08 -10.58
C ARG A 83 -12.93 9.20 -10.92
N ASP A 84 -12.47 9.92 -9.91
CA ASP A 84 -11.52 11.02 -10.06
C ASP A 84 -10.11 10.48 -10.28
N ASN A 85 -9.52 10.82 -11.43
CA ASN A 85 -8.18 10.34 -11.81
C ASN A 85 -7.08 10.85 -10.88
N ALA A 86 -7.21 12.06 -10.31
CA ALA A 86 -6.23 12.59 -9.37
C ALA A 86 -6.23 11.78 -8.05
N TRP A 87 -7.41 11.40 -7.56
CA TRP A 87 -7.52 10.52 -6.39
C TRP A 87 -7.05 9.10 -6.69
N LYS A 88 -7.35 8.58 -7.89
CA LYS A 88 -6.81 7.28 -8.33
C LYS A 88 -5.30 7.27 -8.35
N GLN A 89 -4.70 8.32 -8.94
CA GLN A 89 -3.24 8.47 -9.01
C GLN A 89 -2.63 8.49 -7.60
N LYS A 90 -3.16 9.32 -6.69
CA LYS A 90 -2.68 9.41 -5.31
C LYS A 90 -2.78 8.07 -4.57
N ALA A 91 -3.91 7.36 -4.69
CA ALA A 91 -4.10 6.06 -4.05
C ALA A 91 -3.11 5.03 -4.61
N THR A 92 -2.92 5.00 -5.93
CA THR A 92 -1.98 4.07 -6.60
C THR A 92 -0.53 4.35 -6.22
N TYR A 93 -0.13 5.63 -6.19
CA TYR A 93 1.21 6.03 -5.74
C TYR A 93 1.48 5.57 -4.30
N ASN A 94 0.58 5.89 -3.37
CA ASN A 94 0.76 5.53 -1.96
C ASN A 94 0.68 4.01 -1.72
N ASN A 95 -0.09 3.30 -2.53
CA ASN A 95 -0.04 1.84 -2.56
C ASN A 95 1.37 1.33 -2.93
N GLY A 96 1.97 1.90 -3.98
CA GLY A 96 3.35 1.61 -4.37
C GLY A 96 4.36 1.88 -3.24
N VAL A 97 4.21 2.99 -2.51
CA VAL A 97 5.05 3.32 -1.35
C VAL A 97 4.87 2.29 -0.22
N SER A 98 3.62 1.85 0.04
CA SER A 98 3.33 0.81 1.03
C SER A 98 3.97 -0.53 0.66
N LEU A 99 3.85 -0.94 -0.60
CA LEU A 99 4.46 -2.15 -1.14
C LEU A 99 5.99 -2.12 -1.08
N THR A 100 6.61 -0.96 -1.39
CA THR A 100 8.07 -0.78 -1.25
C THR A 100 8.51 -1.00 0.19
N LYS A 101 7.79 -0.44 1.17
CA LYS A 101 8.09 -0.66 2.60
C LYS A 101 7.94 -2.11 3.05
N GLN A 102 7.07 -2.87 2.40
CA GLN A 102 6.90 -4.30 2.61
C GLN A 102 7.93 -5.16 1.85
N ASN A 103 8.86 -4.54 1.13
CA ASN A 103 9.82 -5.21 0.23
C ASN A 103 9.15 -6.04 -0.89
N LYS A 104 7.90 -5.70 -1.25
CA LYS A 104 7.15 -6.23 -2.40
C LYS A 104 7.50 -5.39 -3.64
N LEU A 105 8.76 -5.53 -4.09
CA LEU A 105 9.34 -4.60 -5.07
C LEU A 105 8.69 -4.70 -6.45
N GLU A 106 8.36 -5.90 -6.92
CA GLU A 106 7.72 -6.14 -8.21
C GLU A 106 6.34 -5.47 -8.27
N GLU A 107 5.54 -5.65 -7.23
CA GLU A 107 4.21 -5.04 -7.10
C GLU A 107 4.30 -3.53 -6.96
N SER A 108 5.28 -3.01 -6.23
CA SER A 108 5.49 -1.57 -6.07
C SER A 108 5.83 -0.89 -7.40
N ILE A 109 6.70 -1.54 -8.21
CA ILE A 109 7.05 -1.09 -9.56
C ILE A 109 5.80 -1.04 -10.45
N ALA A 110 4.94 -2.07 -10.40
CA ALA A 110 3.69 -2.07 -11.14
C ALA A 110 2.76 -0.93 -10.71
N ALA A 111 2.64 -0.69 -9.41
CA ALA A 111 1.84 0.41 -8.87
C ALA A 111 2.37 1.79 -9.31
N TYR A 112 3.69 2.04 -9.23
CA TYR A 112 4.27 3.31 -9.69
C TYR A 112 4.09 3.53 -11.19
N LYS A 113 4.27 2.49 -12.03
CA LYS A 113 3.98 2.57 -13.47
C LYS A 113 2.52 2.94 -13.74
N LYS A 114 1.58 2.32 -13.03
CA LYS A 114 0.14 2.62 -13.11
C LYS A 114 -0.15 4.06 -12.69
N ALA A 115 0.49 4.59 -11.64
CA ALA A 115 0.35 5.97 -11.21
C ALA A 115 0.87 6.95 -12.28
N LEU A 116 2.01 6.66 -12.92
CA LEU A 116 2.57 7.47 -14.01
C LEU A 116 1.74 7.44 -15.30
N GLN A 117 0.96 6.38 -15.55
CA GLN A 117 0.00 6.39 -16.67
C GLN A 117 -1.12 7.42 -16.46
N MET A 118 -1.48 7.71 -15.20
CA MET A 118 -2.50 8.72 -14.85
C MET A 118 -1.92 10.14 -14.74
N ASN A 119 -0.65 10.25 -14.30
CA ASN A 119 0.08 11.52 -14.24
C ASN A 119 1.54 11.31 -14.67
N PRO A 120 1.85 11.43 -15.98
CA PRO A 120 3.20 11.21 -16.49
C PRO A 120 4.24 12.23 -16.00
N SER A 121 3.82 13.40 -15.52
CA SER A 121 4.71 14.46 -15.03
C SER A 121 5.05 14.36 -13.54
N ASP A 122 4.57 13.33 -12.84
CA ASP A 122 4.84 13.12 -11.41
C ASP A 122 6.28 12.68 -11.18
N GLU A 123 7.15 13.65 -10.83
CA GLU A 123 8.56 13.43 -10.59
C GLU A 123 8.81 12.54 -9.36
N GLU A 124 7.98 12.67 -8.31
CA GLU A 124 8.13 11.87 -7.10
C GLU A 124 7.85 10.39 -7.38
N THR A 125 6.79 10.11 -8.13
CA THR A 125 6.48 8.73 -8.56
C THR A 125 7.60 8.17 -9.45
N ARG A 126 8.17 8.98 -10.37
CA ARG A 126 9.26 8.57 -11.25
C ARG A 126 10.52 8.23 -10.44
N PHE A 127 10.87 9.06 -9.48
CA PHE A 127 12.01 8.84 -8.58
C PHE A 127 11.83 7.54 -7.78
N ASN A 128 10.65 7.32 -7.18
CA ASN A 128 10.37 6.11 -6.40
C ASN A 128 10.35 4.85 -7.27
N LEU A 129 9.85 4.93 -8.51
CA LEU A 129 9.93 3.83 -9.48
C LEU A 129 11.38 3.46 -9.77
N GLN A 130 12.23 4.45 -10.07
CA GLN A 130 13.65 4.21 -10.35
C GLN A 130 14.33 3.55 -9.15
N LYS A 131 14.09 4.04 -7.95
CA LYS A 131 14.64 3.47 -6.71
C LYS A 131 14.20 2.02 -6.50
N ALA A 132 12.93 1.71 -6.69
CA ALA A 132 12.42 0.35 -6.57
C ALA A 132 13.04 -0.61 -7.61
N LEU A 133 13.25 -0.14 -8.86
CA LEU A 133 13.94 -0.89 -9.91
C LEU A 133 15.40 -1.19 -9.54
N GLU A 134 16.10 -0.21 -8.96
CA GLU A 134 17.48 -0.39 -8.50
C GLU A 134 17.58 -1.39 -7.35
N GLU A 135 16.66 -1.31 -6.39
CA GLU A 135 16.60 -2.24 -5.25
C GLU A 135 16.33 -3.68 -5.74
N LEU A 136 15.37 -3.86 -6.65
CA LEU A 136 15.08 -5.16 -7.25
C LEU A 136 16.29 -5.71 -8.02
N ARG A 137 16.99 -4.86 -8.79
CA ARG A 137 18.21 -5.26 -9.50
C ARG A 137 19.32 -5.68 -8.53
N LYS A 138 19.50 -5.00 -7.40
CA LYS A 138 20.47 -5.38 -6.37
C LYS A 138 20.10 -6.71 -5.72
N LYS A 139 18.82 -6.91 -5.41
CA LYS A 139 18.30 -8.16 -4.85
C LYS A 139 18.57 -9.35 -5.79
N ASN A 140 18.30 -9.18 -7.09
CA ASN A 140 18.51 -10.22 -8.08
C ASN A 140 20.00 -10.51 -8.42
N LYS A 141 20.91 -9.54 -8.15
CA LYS A 141 22.37 -9.71 -8.32
C LYS A 141 23.05 -10.37 -7.12
N GLN A 142 22.39 -10.46 -5.96
CA GLN A 142 22.90 -11.18 -4.80
C GLN A 142 22.41 -12.64 -4.89
N PRO A 143 23.21 -13.58 -5.43
CA PRO A 143 22.84 -14.99 -5.40
C PRO A 143 22.71 -15.42 -3.93
N ASP A 144 21.65 -16.13 -3.62
CA ASP A 144 21.34 -16.66 -2.29
C ASP A 144 22.58 -17.25 -1.64
N LYS A 145 23.18 -16.52 -0.68
CA LYS A 145 24.30 -17.03 0.12
C LYS A 145 23.91 -18.30 0.88
N LYS A 146 22.63 -18.56 1.06
CA LYS A 146 22.09 -19.80 1.65
C LYS A 146 22.31 -21.04 0.76
N ASN A 147 22.25 -20.91 -0.56
CA ASN A 147 22.43 -22.05 -1.47
C ASN A 147 23.89 -22.44 -1.68
N GLN A 148 24.85 -21.52 -1.44
CA GLN A 148 26.28 -21.85 -1.53
C GLN A 148 26.79 -22.58 -0.29
N GLN A 149 26.19 -22.40 0.88
CA GLN A 149 26.58 -23.09 2.11
C GLN A 149 26.16 -24.56 2.07
N GLN A 150 24.96 -24.88 1.57
CA GLN A 150 24.50 -26.27 1.43
C GLN A 150 25.26 -27.09 0.36
N LYS A 151 25.87 -26.41 -0.65
CA LYS A 151 26.74 -27.11 -1.62
C LYS A 151 28.15 -27.38 -1.12
N LYS A 152 28.64 -26.63 -0.12
CA LYS A 152 29.96 -26.89 0.51
C LYS A 152 29.93 -28.01 1.52
N ASP A 153 28.76 -28.29 2.13
CA ASP A 153 28.64 -29.32 3.17
C ASP A 153 28.34 -30.73 2.60
N LYS A 154 28.12 -30.85 1.28
CA LYS A 154 28.10 -32.15 0.60
C LYS A 154 29.53 -32.51 0.16
N LYS A 155 30.34 -32.94 1.14
CA LYS A 155 31.62 -33.62 0.89
C LYS A 155 31.35 -34.87 0.05
N PRO A 156 32.11 -35.15 -1.04
CA PRO A 156 31.91 -36.36 -1.79
C PRO A 156 32.24 -37.58 -0.88
N GLU A 157 31.33 -38.52 -0.79
CA GLU A 157 31.63 -39.79 -0.16
C GLU A 157 32.78 -40.47 -0.90
N PRO A 158 33.79 -41.06 -0.19
CA PRO A 158 34.88 -41.75 -0.84
C PRO A 158 34.33 -43.00 -1.55
N GLN A 159 34.59 -43.06 -2.85
CA GLN A 159 34.27 -44.23 -3.67
C GLN A 159 34.97 -45.45 -3.09
N LYS A 160 34.21 -46.42 -2.68
CA LYS A 160 34.75 -47.77 -2.30
C LYS A 160 35.34 -48.39 -3.57
N GLN A 161 36.67 -48.62 -3.56
CA GLN A 161 37.35 -49.40 -4.59
C GLN A 161 36.80 -50.84 -4.59
N PRO A 162 36.58 -51.46 -5.73
CA PRO A 162 36.19 -52.86 -5.84
C PRO A 162 37.35 -53.75 -5.38
N PRO A 163 37.08 -54.95 -4.77
CA PRO A 163 38.11 -55.84 -4.23
C PRO A 163 38.97 -56.42 -5.38
N ALA A 164 40.26 -56.41 -5.16
CA ALA A 164 41.25 -57.01 -6.06
C ALA A 164 40.99 -58.49 -6.29
N ASN A 165 40.83 -58.88 -7.56
CA ASN A 165 40.61 -60.25 -7.98
C ASN A 165 41.90 -61.04 -7.79
N LYS A 166 41.95 -61.95 -6.76
CA LYS A 166 43.02 -62.95 -6.62
C LYS A 166 42.87 -63.98 -7.72
N ARG A 167 43.73 -63.93 -8.71
CA ARG A 167 43.97 -65.07 -9.60
C ARG A 167 44.65 -66.17 -8.78
N MET A 168 44.00 -67.32 -8.64
CA MET A 168 44.68 -68.55 -8.28
C MET A 168 45.26 -69.17 -9.53
N ILE A 169 46.50 -69.58 -9.38
CA ILE A 169 47.25 -70.43 -10.27
C ILE A 169 46.83 -71.85 -9.98
#